data_f7d8fd8ab37d99b12a30f8ecb1e19bcb
#
_entry.id   f7d8fd8ab37d99b12a30f8ecb1e19bcb
#
_cell.length_a   1.000
_cell.length_b   1.000
_cell.length_c   1.000
_cell.angle_alpha   90.00
_cell.angle_beta   90.00
_cell.angle_gamma   90.00
#
_symmetry.space_group_name_H-M   'P 1'
#
loop_
_entity.id
_entity.type
_entity.pdbx_description
1 polymer ?
#
loop_
_entity_poly.entity_id
_entity_poly.type
_entity_poly.pdbx_seq_one_letter_code
_entity_poly.pdbx_strand_id
1 'polypeptide(L)'
;LQQAREMGSRRETVLRLAKGFRGRAKNCFRIAIRRVEKSLQHAYRGRRLTKRNARRTWIVQLGAATQEHGIRYSQFIHGLKQAEVGVNRKILAQLAQQEPYTFRAIADEAKGALAREGWAVGDTGAWFLPRNRARARDSGEEGWQQLPPVAEYERGGLSSIAHAMRR
;
A
#
# COMPACT_ATOMS: atom_id res chain seq x y z
N LEU A 1 -41.93 16.76 -20.85
CA LEU A 1 -42.37 15.73 -21.82
C LEU A 1 -41.41 15.50 -22.95
N GLN A 2 -40.63 16.49 -23.41
CA GLN A 2 -39.59 16.33 -24.44
C GLN A 2 -38.38 15.48 -23.94
N GLN A 3 -37.88 15.70 -22.73
CA GLN A 3 -36.80 14.89 -22.13
C GLN A 3 -37.16 13.39 -21.98
N ALA A 4 -38.44 13.06 -21.79
CA ALA A 4 -38.91 11.67 -21.71
C ALA A 4 -38.94 10.99 -23.12
N ARG A 5 -39.08 11.76 -24.21
CA ARG A 5 -38.98 11.26 -25.59
C ARG A 5 -37.56 10.99 -26.03
N GLU A 6 -36.58 11.74 -25.51
CA GLU A 6 -35.15 11.54 -25.82
C GLU A 6 -34.56 10.30 -25.16
N MET A 7 -35.18 9.77 -24.12
CA MET A 7 -34.70 8.57 -23.41
C MET A 7 -34.88 7.24 -24.15
N GLY A 8 -35.49 7.22 -25.34
CA GLY A 8 -35.73 6.00 -26.10
C GLY A 8 -36.53 4.94 -25.33
N SER A 9 -36.96 3.88 -26.00
CA SER A 9 -37.63 2.76 -25.32
C SER A 9 -36.64 2.06 -24.37
N ARG A 10 -37.15 1.44 -23.27
CA ARG A 10 -36.35 0.63 -22.35
C ARG A 10 -35.43 -0.36 -23.08
N ARG A 11 -35.93 -0.95 -24.15
CA ARG A 11 -35.19 -1.88 -25.01
C ARG A 11 -34.00 -1.19 -25.67
N GLU A 12 -34.20 -0.02 -26.23
CA GLU A 12 -33.17 0.75 -26.90
C GLU A 12 -32.08 1.21 -25.94
N THR A 13 -32.44 1.70 -24.78
CA THR A 13 -31.51 2.10 -23.72
C THR A 13 -30.64 0.92 -23.27
N VAL A 14 -31.22 -0.26 -23.05
CA VAL A 14 -30.47 -1.46 -22.67
C VAL A 14 -29.52 -1.90 -23.77
N LEU A 15 -29.97 -1.94 -25.02
CA LEU A 15 -29.12 -2.33 -26.16
C LEU A 15 -28.00 -1.32 -26.42
N ARG A 16 -28.25 -0.03 -26.17
CA ARG A 16 -27.20 1.02 -26.23
C ARG A 16 -26.12 0.80 -25.17
N LEU A 17 -26.50 0.45 -23.95
CA LEU A 17 -25.56 0.12 -22.86
C LEU A 17 -24.84 -1.21 -23.08
N ALA A 18 -25.45 -2.13 -23.85
CA ALA A 18 -24.86 -3.43 -24.18
C ALA A 18 -23.88 -3.39 -25.36
N LYS A 19 -23.70 -2.24 -26.02
CA LYS A 19 -22.72 -2.11 -27.11
C LYS A 19 -21.33 -2.56 -26.64
N GLY A 20 -20.67 -3.37 -27.47
CA GLY A 20 -19.35 -3.92 -27.15
C GLY A 20 -19.38 -5.24 -26.35
N PHE A 21 -20.54 -5.72 -25.89
CA PHE A 21 -20.63 -6.99 -25.21
C PHE A 21 -20.44 -8.17 -26.16
N ARG A 22 -19.84 -9.25 -25.65
CA ARG A 22 -19.53 -10.44 -26.43
C ARG A 22 -20.79 -11.19 -26.89
N GLY A 23 -20.77 -11.68 -28.11
CA GLY A 23 -21.79 -12.57 -28.68
C GLY A 23 -23.18 -11.95 -28.72
N ARG A 24 -24.21 -12.73 -28.43
CA ARG A 24 -25.61 -12.28 -28.44
C ARG A 24 -26.00 -11.29 -27.36
N ALA A 25 -25.14 -11.06 -26.37
CA ALA A 25 -25.39 -10.10 -25.30
C ALA A 25 -25.51 -8.65 -25.81
N LYS A 26 -24.90 -8.33 -26.96
CA LYS A 26 -25.01 -6.99 -27.57
C LYS A 26 -26.31 -6.76 -28.36
N ASN A 27 -26.95 -7.82 -28.87
CA ASN A 27 -28.06 -7.72 -29.83
C ASN A 27 -29.39 -8.28 -29.29
N CYS A 28 -29.37 -9.30 -28.43
CA CYS A 28 -30.54 -9.95 -27.89
C CYS A 28 -30.97 -9.31 -26.57
N PHE A 29 -32.12 -8.62 -26.53
CA PHE A 29 -32.61 -7.87 -25.36
C PHE A 29 -32.69 -8.72 -24.09
N ARG A 30 -33.23 -9.96 -24.16
CA ARG A 30 -33.36 -10.85 -22.99
C ARG A 30 -32.02 -11.16 -22.33
N ILE A 31 -30.97 -11.30 -23.13
CA ILE A 31 -29.61 -11.58 -22.65
C ILE A 31 -28.95 -10.28 -22.23
N ALA A 32 -29.10 -9.22 -23.05
CA ALA A 32 -28.53 -7.90 -22.81
C ALA A 32 -28.92 -7.33 -21.47
N ILE A 33 -30.20 -7.38 -21.08
CA ILE A 33 -30.68 -6.79 -19.82
C ILE A 33 -29.97 -7.38 -18.61
N ARG A 34 -29.87 -8.70 -18.51
CA ARG A 34 -29.16 -9.36 -17.39
C ARG A 34 -27.68 -9.02 -17.34
N ARG A 35 -27.05 -8.90 -18.52
CA ARG A 35 -25.61 -8.52 -18.61
C ARG A 35 -25.38 -7.06 -18.27
N VAL A 36 -26.25 -6.16 -18.71
CA VAL A 36 -26.20 -4.74 -18.35
C VAL A 36 -26.40 -4.52 -16.86
N GLU A 37 -27.41 -5.16 -16.25
CA GLU A 37 -27.64 -5.09 -14.80
C GLU A 37 -26.39 -5.53 -14.02
N LYS A 38 -25.78 -6.67 -14.43
CA LYS A 38 -24.57 -7.15 -13.79
C LYS A 38 -23.37 -6.24 -14.00
N SER A 39 -23.23 -5.67 -15.19
CA SER A 39 -22.20 -4.69 -15.52
C SER A 39 -22.31 -3.44 -14.63
N LEU A 40 -23.51 -2.92 -14.42
CA LEU A 40 -23.74 -1.77 -13.55
C LEU A 40 -23.42 -2.07 -12.07
N GLN A 41 -23.79 -3.28 -11.60
CA GLN A 41 -23.40 -3.75 -10.26
C GLN A 41 -21.86 -3.81 -10.11
N HIS A 42 -21.16 -4.36 -11.10
CA HIS A 42 -19.70 -4.41 -11.09
C HIS A 42 -19.07 -3.02 -11.15
N ALA A 43 -19.63 -2.11 -11.97
CA ALA A 43 -19.15 -0.74 -12.06
C ALA A 43 -19.31 0.01 -10.71
N TYR A 44 -20.44 -0.16 -10.04
CA TYR A 44 -20.65 0.42 -8.70
C TYR A 44 -19.63 -0.11 -7.70
N ARG A 45 -19.46 -1.43 -7.64
CA ARG A 45 -18.48 -2.07 -6.76
C ARG A 45 -17.05 -1.62 -7.10
N GLY A 46 -16.71 -1.57 -8.40
CA GLY A 46 -15.41 -1.11 -8.88
C GLY A 46 -15.07 0.30 -8.41
N ARG A 47 -16.00 1.27 -8.57
CA ARG A 47 -15.80 2.64 -8.09
C ARG A 47 -15.55 2.71 -6.57
N ARG A 48 -16.20 1.87 -5.77
CA ARG A 48 -15.95 1.76 -4.34
C ARG A 48 -14.58 1.18 -4.02
N LEU A 49 -14.18 0.11 -4.72
CA LEU A 49 -12.90 -0.56 -4.51
C LEU A 49 -11.71 0.29 -4.97
N THR A 50 -11.85 1.05 -6.06
CA THR A 50 -10.77 1.92 -6.58
C THR A 50 -10.28 2.90 -5.52
N LYS A 51 -11.20 3.53 -4.79
CA LYS A 51 -10.84 4.46 -3.69
C LYS A 51 -10.07 3.76 -2.57
N ARG A 52 -10.49 2.56 -2.18
CA ARG A 52 -9.83 1.77 -1.14
C ARG A 52 -8.45 1.29 -1.58
N ASN A 53 -8.33 0.86 -2.84
CA ASN A 53 -7.07 0.39 -3.40
C ASN A 53 -6.08 1.53 -3.54
N ALA A 54 -6.48 2.70 -4.04
CA ALA A 54 -5.63 3.88 -4.10
C ALA A 54 -5.06 4.24 -2.71
N ARG A 55 -5.92 4.29 -1.69
CA ARG A 55 -5.46 4.55 -0.31
C ARG A 55 -4.49 3.47 0.19
N ARG A 56 -4.74 2.19 -0.12
CA ARG A 56 -3.82 1.09 0.23
C ARG A 56 -2.45 1.29 -0.41
N THR A 57 -2.42 1.63 -1.70
CA THR A 57 -1.17 1.90 -2.42
C THR A 57 -0.39 3.04 -1.79
N TRP A 58 -1.03 4.17 -1.47
CA TRP A 58 -0.36 5.28 -0.79
C TRP A 58 0.22 4.87 0.57
N ILE A 59 -0.49 4.05 1.34
CA ILE A 59 0.01 3.56 2.63
C ILE A 59 1.25 2.69 2.46
N VAL A 60 1.27 1.81 1.46
CA VAL A 60 2.43 0.95 1.16
C VAL A 60 3.64 1.80 0.73
N GLN A 61 3.43 2.77 -0.18
CA GLN A 61 4.47 3.68 -0.64
C GLN A 61 5.06 4.51 0.52
N LEU A 62 4.20 5.08 1.35
CA LEU A 62 4.63 5.82 2.53
C LEU A 62 5.35 4.92 3.54
N GLY A 63 4.86 3.68 3.72
CA GLY A 63 5.52 2.72 4.60
C GLY A 63 6.96 2.44 4.17
N ALA A 64 7.20 2.26 2.86
CA ALA A 64 8.55 2.08 2.32
C ALA A 64 9.41 3.34 2.52
N ALA A 65 8.90 4.51 2.12
CA ALA A 65 9.64 5.77 2.23
C ALA A 65 9.96 6.16 3.69
N THR A 66 9.06 5.92 4.62
CA THR A 66 9.33 6.21 6.04
C THR A 66 10.38 5.28 6.64
N GLN A 67 10.48 4.03 6.16
CA GLN A 67 11.52 3.10 6.59
C GLN A 67 12.92 3.55 6.17
N GLU A 68 13.08 4.18 5.01
CA GLU A 68 14.36 4.78 4.57
C GLU A 68 14.84 5.86 5.54
N HIS A 69 13.89 6.57 6.16
CA HIS A 69 14.19 7.59 7.16
C HIS A 69 14.20 7.07 8.61
N GLY A 70 14.15 5.77 8.81
CA GLY A 70 14.27 5.18 10.14
C GLY A 70 13.01 5.33 11.02
N ILE A 71 11.83 5.56 10.45
CA ILE A 71 10.56 5.73 11.17
C ILE A 71 9.50 4.79 10.64
N ARG A 72 8.64 4.25 11.51
CA ARG A 72 7.49 3.44 11.10
C ARG A 72 6.38 4.30 10.56
N TYR A 73 5.59 3.77 9.63
CA TYR A 73 4.40 4.44 9.12
C TYR A 73 3.44 4.91 10.24
N SER A 74 3.21 4.08 11.26
CA SER A 74 2.32 4.46 12.38
C SER A 74 2.86 5.62 13.19
N GLN A 75 4.16 5.60 13.50
CA GLN A 75 4.86 6.68 14.19
C GLN A 75 4.87 7.95 13.35
N PHE A 76 5.16 7.83 12.04
CA PHE A 76 5.14 8.95 11.11
C PHE A 76 3.79 9.66 11.08
N ILE A 77 2.69 8.91 10.94
CA ILE A 77 1.34 9.51 10.94
C ILE A 77 0.99 10.12 12.30
N HIS A 78 1.45 9.53 13.39
CA HIS A 78 1.26 10.10 14.73
C HIS A 78 2.06 11.38 14.89
N GLY A 79 3.35 11.38 14.52
CA GLY A 79 4.22 12.56 14.57
C GLY A 79 3.70 13.72 13.70
N LEU A 80 3.17 13.43 12.49
CA LEU A 80 2.53 14.47 11.67
C LEU A 80 1.31 15.10 12.35
N LYS A 81 0.52 14.28 13.06
CA LYS A 81 -0.63 14.78 13.80
C LYS A 81 -0.20 15.69 14.95
N GLN A 82 0.88 15.36 15.66
CA GLN A 82 1.44 16.16 16.74
C GLN A 82 2.13 17.44 16.25
N ALA A 83 2.73 17.36 15.06
CA ALA A 83 3.29 18.53 14.37
C ALA A 83 2.22 19.42 13.71
N GLU A 84 0.94 19.07 13.83
CA GLU A 84 -0.20 19.77 13.19
C GLU A 84 -0.09 19.86 11.65
N VAL A 85 0.64 18.92 11.02
CA VAL A 85 0.82 18.87 9.57
C VAL A 85 -0.39 18.18 8.92
N GLY A 86 -1.27 18.99 8.30
CA GLY A 86 -2.55 18.53 7.72
C GLY A 86 -2.45 17.94 6.31
N VAL A 87 -1.30 17.43 5.86
CA VAL A 87 -1.12 16.88 4.51
C VAL A 87 -1.71 15.47 4.38
N ASN A 88 -2.47 15.23 3.33
CA ASN A 88 -3.09 13.93 3.11
C ASN A 88 -2.10 12.89 2.54
N ARG A 89 -2.46 11.59 2.67
CA ARG A 89 -1.60 10.47 2.24
C ARG A 89 -1.29 10.46 0.74
N LYS A 90 -2.20 10.97 -0.10
CA LYS A 90 -2.00 11.07 -1.54
C LYS A 90 -0.81 11.99 -1.84
N ILE A 91 -0.84 13.17 -1.28
CA ILE A 91 0.23 14.18 -1.49
C ILE A 91 1.54 13.71 -0.86
N LEU A 92 1.50 13.18 0.37
CA LEU A 92 2.70 12.63 1.01
C LEU A 92 3.35 11.51 0.17
N ALA A 93 2.57 10.59 -0.38
CA ALA A 93 3.07 9.52 -1.25
C ALA A 93 3.65 10.07 -2.57
N GLN A 94 3.05 11.11 -3.10
CA GLN A 94 3.55 11.79 -4.30
C GLN A 94 4.87 12.52 -4.00
N LEU A 95 4.96 13.26 -2.90
CA LEU A 95 6.20 13.91 -2.45
C LEU A 95 7.32 12.88 -2.22
N ALA A 96 7.02 11.76 -1.58
CA ALA A 96 8.00 10.71 -1.36
C ALA A 96 8.61 10.14 -2.65
N GLN A 97 7.85 10.15 -3.77
CA GLN A 97 8.31 9.66 -5.06
C GLN A 97 8.99 10.73 -5.92
N GLN A 98 8.47 11.96 -5.91
CA GLN A 98 8.90 13.03 -6.80
C GLN A 98 9.89 13.99 -6.15
N GLU A 99 9.76 14.20 -4.84
CA GLU A 99 10.52 15.19 -4.08
C GLU A 99 11.07 14.62 -2.76
N PRO A 100 12.08 13.73 -2.82
CA PRO A 100 12.58 13.03 -1.65
C PRO A 100 13.16 13.97 -0.57
N TYR A 101 13.73 15.09 -0.97
CA TYR A 101 14.26 16.08 0.00
C TYR A 101 13.16 16.78 0.80
N THR A 102 12.07 17.16 0.14
CA THR A 102 10.87 17.74 0.79
C THR A 102 10.23 16.71 1.72
N PHE A 103 10.13 15.45 1.28
CA PHE A 103 9.60 14.38 2.12
C PHE A 103 10.48 14.13 3.35
N ARG A 104 11.80 14.18 3.21
CA ARG A 104 12.75 14.05 4.32
C ARG A 104 12.53 15.15 5.37
N ALA A 105 12.39 16.42 4.95
CA ALA A 105 12.11 17.50 5.88
C ALA A 105 10.82 17.28 6.69
N ILE A 106 9.75 16.78 6.03
CA ILE A 106 8.48 16.40 6.68
C ILE A 106 8.68 15.23 7.65
N ALA A 107 9.51 14.24 7.28
CA ALA A 107 9.80 13.10 8.15
C ALA A 107 10.61 13.52 9.39
N ASP A 108 11.54 14.43 9.22
CA ASP A 108 12.36 14.96 10.33
C ASP A 108 11.52 15.83 11.29
N GLU A 109 10.57 16.62 10.78
CA GLU A 109 9.61 17.33 11.62
C GLU A 109 8.71 16.37 12.42
N ALA A 110 8.22 15.30 11.78
CA ALA A 110 7.44 14.27 12.47
C ALA A 110 8.26 13.57 13.58
N LYS A 111 9.55 13.30 13.34
CA LYS A 111 10.46 12.75 14.36
C LYS A 111 10.66 13.73 15.54
N GLY A 112 10.87 15.00 15.21
CA GLY A 112 11.02 16.05 16.23
C GLY A 112 9.79 16.17 17.14
N ALA A 113 8.58 16.07 16.56
CA ALA A 113 7.33 16.06 17.31
C ALA A 113 7.23 14.84 18.24
N LEU A 114 7.59 13.65 17.77
CA LEU A 114 7.61 12.42 18.57
C LEU A 114 8.64 12.49 19.70
N ALA A 115 9.83 13.03 19.43
CA ALA A 115 10.87 13.19 20.45
C ALA A 115 10.41 14.12 21.58
N ARG A 116 9.66 15.18 21.27
CA ARG A 116 9.04 16.08 22.26
C ARG A 116 8.05 15.36 23.18
N GLU A 117 7.39 14.30 22.69
CA GLU A 117 6.50 13.45 23.49
C GLU A 117 7.24 12.31 24.24
N GLY A 118 8.57 12.23 24.13
CA GLY A 118 9.35 11.17 24.76
C GLY A 118 9.31 9.82 24.05
N TRP A 119 8.85 9.77 22.79
CA TRP A 119 8.92 8.56 22.00
C TRP A 119 10.35 8.34 21.51
N ALA A 120 10.92 7.19 21.82
CA ALA A 120 12.19 6.79 21.21
C ALA A 120 11.98 6.58 19.71
N VAL A 121 12.32 7.57 18.92
CA VAL A 121 12.45 7.46 17.46
C VAL A 121 13.81 6.82 17.23
N GLY A 122 13.87 5.51 17.41
CA GLY A 122 15.11 4.77 17.38
C GLY A 122 15.32 4.08 16.04
N ASP A 123 16.58 3.98 15.76
CA ASP A 123 17.28 3.22 14.77
C ASP A 123 16.48 2.01 14.25
N THR A 124 16.01 2.07 13.01
CA THR A 124 15.25 0.98 12.36
C THR A 124 16.10 -0.27 12.11
N GLY A 125 17.39 -0.22 12.38
CA GLY A 125 18.27 -1.38 12.33
C GLY A 125 17.82 -2.55 13.21
N ALA A 126 17.07 -2.27 14.29
CA ALA A 126 16.51 -3.31 15.17
C ALA A 126 15.24 -4.01 14.63
N TRP A 127 14.66 -3.55 13.52
CA TRP A 127 13.36 -4.02 13.02
C TRP A 127 13.44 -5.28 12.16
N PHE A 128 14.56 -5.52 11.51
CA PHE A 128 14.81 -6.75 10.76
C PHE A 128 15.12 -7.95 11.68
N LEU A 129 15.24 -7.69 12.99
CA LEU A 129 15.34 -8.76 13.94
C LEU A 129 13.97 -9.42 14.11
N PRO A 130 13.77 -10.69 13.80
CA PRO A 130 12.53 -11.38 14.04
C PRO A 130 12.12 -11.16 15.49
N ARG A 131 10.79 -11.02 15.76
CA ARG A 131 10.23 -10.75 17.10
C ARG A 131 10.77 -11.66 18.19
N ASN A 132 11.28 -12.82 17.82
CA ASN A 132 11.88 -13.81 18.71
C ASN A 132 13.27 -13.40 19.25
N ARG A 133 13.99 -12.46 18.60
CA ARG A 133 15.34 -12.06 19.04
C ARG A 133 15.32 -11.15 20.26
N ALA A 134 14.29 -10.36 20.47
CA ALA A 134 14.12 -9.58 21.70
C ALA A 134 13.84 -10.52 22.90
N ARG A 135 13.01 -11.55 22.70
CA ARG A 135 12.77 -12.60 23.73
C ARG A 135 13.97 -13.49 23.99
N ALA A 136 14.79 -13.78 22.97
CA ALA A 136 16.00 -14.60 23.13
C ALA A 136 17.11 -13.90 23.94
N ARG A 137 17.17 -12.56 23.95
CA ARG A 137 18.10 -11.82 24.82
C ARG A 137 17.73 -11.92 26.31
N ASP A 138 16.43 -11.94 26.61
CA ASP A 138 15.94 -12.01 27.98
C ASP A 138 15.97 -13.46 28.53
N SER A 139 16.04 -14.49 27.66
CA SER A 139 16.05 -15.89 28.04
C SER A 139 17.45 -16.51 28.20
N GLY A 140 18.53 -15.74 27.96
CA GLY A 140 19.89 -16.25 28.12
C GLY A 140 20.32 -17.33 27.14
N GLU A 141 19.56 -17.59 26.07
CA GLU A 141 19.90 -18.56 25.05
C GLU A 141 20.95 -18.00 24.06
N GLU A 142 22.22 -18.28 24.31
CA GLU A 142 23.38 -17.83 23.52
C GLU A 142 23.50 -18.46 22.13
N GLY A 143 22.52 -19.25 21.69
CA GLY A 143 22.58 -20.05 20.46
C GLY A 143 22.53 -19.27 19.12
N TRP A 144 22.25 -17.97 19.12
CA TRP A 144 22.03 -17.17 17.90
C TRP A 144 23.21 -16.24 17.52
N GLN A 145 24.33 -16.33 18.21
CA GLN A 145 25.51 -15.47 17.96
C GLN A 145 26.36 -15.86 16.74
N GLN A 146 25.99 -16.92 16.01
CA GLN A 146 26.80 -17.46 14.91
C GLN A 146 26.23 -17.20 13.50
N LEU A 147 25.45 -16.11 13.30
CA LEU A 147 25.24 -15.67 11.93
C LEU A 147 26.42 -14.79 11.49
N PRO A 148 27.11 -15.16 10.42
CA PRO A 148 28.24 -14.38 9.92
C PRO A 148 27.82 -12.96 9.57
N PRO A 149 28.72 -11.96 9.70
CA PRO A 149 28.42 -10.58 9.37
C PRO A 149 28.02 -10.45 7.88
N VAL A 150 27.11 -9.54 7.58
CA VAL A 150 26.53 -9.31 6.24
C VAL A 150 27.59 -9.19 5.13
N ALA A 151 28.80 -8.73 5.45
CA ALA A 151 29.92 -8.63 4.53
C ALA A 151 30.41 -9.96 3.95
N GLU A 152 30.09 -11.11 4.55
CA GLU A 152 30.44 -12.44 3.99
C GLU A 152 29.42 -12.93 2.96
N TYR A 153 28.18 -12.42 2.97
CA TYR A 153 27.19 -12.77 1.96
C TYR A 153 27.44 -12.11 0.59
N GLU A 154 28.15 -11.01 0.55
CA GLU A 154 28.49 -10.31 -0.70
C GLU A 154 29.65 -10.95 -1.46
N ARG A 155 30.49 -11.79 -0.81
CA ARG A 155 31.69 -12.44 -1.41
C ARG A 155 31.44 -13.87 -1.88
N GLY A 156 30.36 -14.52 -1.44
CA GLY A 156 30.06 -15.91 -1.80
C GLY A 156 28.84 -15.94 -2.73
N GLY A 157 29.06 -16.17 -4.03
CA GLY A 157 27.97 -16.42 -4.97
C GLY A 157 27.08 -17.59 -4.52
N LEU A 158 25.93 -17.76 -5.15
CA LEU A 158 24.83 -18.72 -4.87
C LEU A 158 25.24 -20.17 -4.52
N SER A 159 26.50 -20.56 -4.68
CA SER A 159 27.06 -21.87 -4.30
C SER A 159 27.22 -22.08 -2.78
N SER A 160 27.33 -21.01 -1.99
CA SER A 160 27.51 -21.08 -0.54
C SER A 160 26.21 -21.41 0.21
N ILE A 161 25.05 -21.01 -0.34
CA ILE A 161 23.72 -21.26 0.29
C ILE A 161 23.33 -22.74 0.18
N ALA A 162 23.72 -23.42 -0.91
CA ALA A 162 23.42 -24.84 -1.11
C ALA A 162 24.18 -25.75 -0.15
N HIS A 163 25.32 -25.32 0.40
CA HIS A 163 26.13 -26.11 1.35
C HIS A 163 25.61 -25.99 2.80
N ALA A 164 25.03 -24.84 3.16
CA ALA A 164 24.47 -24.61 4.50
C ALA A 164 23.12 -25.33 4.74
N MET A 165 22.40 -25.70 3.68
CA MET A 165 21.11 -26.42 3.78
C MET A 165 21.24 -27.97 3.83
N ARG A 166 22.46 -28.53 3.81
CA ARG A 166 22.69 -30.00 3.83
C ARG A 166 23.27 -30.53 5.14
N ARG A 167 23.22 -29.76 6.22
CA ARG A 167 23.64 -30.24 7.55
C ARG A 167 22.47 -30.14 8.55
#